data_77e571f17a412ec6cdf682b15356e950
#
_entry.id   77e571f17a412ec6cdf682b15356e950
#
_cell.length_a   1.000
_cell.length_b   1.000
_cell.length_c   1.000
_cell.angle_alpha   90.00
_cell.angle_beta   90.00
_cell.angle_gamma   90.00
#
_symmetry.space_group_name_H-M   'P 1'
#
loop_
_entity.id
_entity.type
_entity.pdbx_description
1 polymer ?
#
loop_
_entity_poly.entity_id
_entity_poly.type
_entity_poly.pdbx_seq_one_letter_code
_entity_poly.pdbx_strand_id
1 'polypeptide(L)'
;MAGLQTILNYCNGLEIDRRKVVGIQYTRNEIPRVSGTPTKNPWKFTLDIPNRFRYNEARDLMEALDTLDRITPEIITFSNLPQLSWIFRYRGAMTSGQISAITVTSFVSDQLILGNLPSVSSTTVLFEPNDLIQIGASSVNPYPFTSTTQVLRGSGSTVTVTTNRPNIITAAVATNGIIVGNTCQFKMFCPNMPTYKLTPGGYQLSNNAVVGNALIEFSDSFKLFEFVGTA
;
A
#
# COMPACT_ATOMS: atom_id res chain seq x y z
N MET A 1 -0.23 -15.37 10.15
CA MET A 1 0.32 -14.16 9.50
C MET A 1 -0.43 -13.97 8.20
N ALA A 2 -0.71 -12.72 7.81
CA ALA A 2 -1.33 -12.48 6.52
C ALA A 2 -0.38 -12.95 5.41
N GLY A 3 -0.85 -13.73 4.46
CA GLY A 3 -0.01 -14.34 3.43
C GLY A 3 0.66 -13.30 2.53
N LEU A 4 -0.06 -12.22 2.16
CA LEU A 4 0.49 -11.12 1.38
C LEU A 4 1.61 -10.35 2.13
N GLN A 5 1.50 -10.20 3.45
CA GLN A 5 2.57 -9.55 4.23
C GLN A 5 3.84 -10.40 4.24
N THR A 6 3.72 -11.73 4.28
CA THR A 6 4.87 -12.64 4.19
C THR A 6 5.55 -12.52 2.81
N ILE A 7 4.76 -12.49 1.73
CA ILE A 7 5.29 -12.30 0.37
C ILE A 7 6.07 -10.98 0.25
N LEU A 8 5.55 -9.90 0.84
CA LEU A 8 6.23 -8.60 0.85
C LEU A 8 7.59 -8.61 1.54
N ASN A 9 7.81 -9.47 2.53
CA ASN A 9 9.11 -9.60 3.22
C ASN A 9 10.23 -10.07 2.27
N TYR A 10 9.88 -10.77 1.20
CA TYR A 10 10.81 -11.25 0.18
C TYR A 10 10.96 -10.32 -1.01
N CYS A 11 10.25 -9.19 -1.02
CA CYS A 11 10.23 -8.25 -2.12
C CYS A 11 11.48 -7.35 -2.11
N ASN A 12 12.16 -7.25 -3.25
CA ASN A 12 13.33 -6.39 -3.45
C ASN A 12 12.97 -5.05 -4.11
N GLY A 13 11.87 -5.00 -4.82
CA GLY A 13 11.41 -3.82 -5.54
C GLY A 13 9.90 -3.72 -5.56
N LEU A 14 9.40 -2.49 -5.69
CA LEU A 14 7.99 -2.18 -5.72
C LEU A 14 7.70 -1.20 -6.85
N GLU A 15 6.92 -1.63 -7.84
CA GLU A 15 6.31 -0.74 -8.81
C GLU A 15 4.95 -0.28 -8.29
N ILE A 16 4.71 1.03 -8.34
CA ILE A 16 3.48 1.64 -7.84
C ILE A 16 2.71 2.25 -9.01
N ASP A 17 1.52 1.75 -9.28
CA ASP A 17 0.59 2.33 -10.25
C ASP A 17 -0.64 2.90 -9.54
N ARG A 18 -0.84 4.21 -9.69
CA ARG A 18 -1.99 4.97 -9.15
C ARG A 18 -2.80 5.62 -10.25
N ARG A 19 -2.52 5.27 -11.51
CA ARG A 19 -3.18 5.90 -12.65
C ARG A 19 -4.64 5.48 -12.73
N LYS A 20 -5.45 6.40 -13.21
CA LYS A 20 -6.87 6.13 -13.51
C LYS A 20 -6.97 4.94 -14.45
N VAL A 21 -7.89 4.03 -14.15
CA VAL A 21 -8.22 2.97 -15.09
C VAL A 21 -9.01 3.59 -16.22
N VAL A 22 -8.46 3.53 -17.41
CA VAL A 22 -9.05 4.07 -18.63
C VAL A 22 -9.39 2.92 -19.55
N GLY A 23 -10.67 2.77 -19.87
CA GLY A 23 -11.12 1.89 -20.94
C GLY A 23 -11.12 2.65 -22.28
N ILE A 24 -10.50 2.11 -23.29
CA ILE A 24 -10.54 2.64 -24.65
C ILE A 24 -11.37 1.69 -25.49
N GLN A 25 -12.47 2.21 -26.07
CA GLN A 25 -13.26 1.50 -27.07
C GLN A 25 -13.12 2.24 -28.39
N TYR A 26 -12.90 1.51 -29.45
CA TYR A 26 -12.91 2.06 -30.80
C TYR A 26 -14.29 1.89 -31.42
N THR A 27 -14.84 2.97 -31.96
CA THR A 27 -16.06 2.90 -32.76
C THR A 27 -15.75 2.27 -34.11
N ARG A 28 -16.80 1.89 -34.85
CA ARG A 28 -16.66 1.33 -36.23
C ARG A 28 -15.85 2.22 -37.17
N ASN A 29 -15.76 3.52 -36.90
CA ASN A 29 -15.00 4.51 -37.69
C ASN A 29 -13.63 4.81 -37.04
N GLU A 30 -13.09 3.90 -36.23
CA GLU A 30 -11.79 4.03 -35.55
C GLU A 30 -11.66 5.25 -34.62
N ILE A 31 -12.78 5.88 -34.26
CA ILE A 31 -12.78 6.99 -33.29
C ILE A 31 -12.66 6.42 -31.89
N PRO A 32 -11.58 6.75 -31.14
CA PRO A 32 -11.43 6.27 -29.79
C PRO A 32 -12.46 6.93 -28.86
N ARG A 33 -13.19 6.11 -28.11
CA ARG A 33 -13.98 6.54 -26.96
C ARG A 33 -13.25 6.14 -25.69
N VAL A 34 -12.91 7.13 -24.89
CA VAL A 34 -12.22 6.94 -23.63
C VAL A 34 -13.25 6.97 -22.51
N SER A 35 -13.37 5.88 -21.76
CA SER A 35 -14.15 5.82 -20.55
C SER A 35 -13.21 5.65 -19.35
N GLY A 36 -13.36 6.48 -18.34
CA GLY A 36 -12.60 6.36 -17.09
C GLY A 36 -13.55 6.34 -15.90
N THR A 37 -13.19 5.64 -14.84
CA THR A 37 -13.89 5.73 -13.56
C THR A 37 -13.23 6.87 -12.76
N PRO A 38 -13.82 8.09 -12.72
CA PRO A 38 -13.16 9.24 -12.14
C PRO A 38 -13.06 9.18 -10.60
N THR A 39 -13.81 8.29 -9.96
CA THR A 39 -14.05 8.33 -8.52
C THR A 39 -13.19 7.38 -7.70
N LYS A 40 -12.58 6.36 -8.31
CA LYS A 40 -11.79 5.36 -7.58
C LYS A 40 -10.50 5.10 -8.31
N ASN A 41 -9.40 5.62 -7.80
CA ASN A 41 -8.04 5.31 -8.28
C ASN A 41 -7.42 4.28 -7.31
N PRO A 42 -7.65 2.97 -7.52
CA PRO A 42 -7.10 1.96 -6.63
C PRO A 42 -5.59 1.92 -6.75
N TRP A 43 -4.93 1.64 -5.64
CA TRP A 43 -3.52 1.33 -5.63
C TRP A 43 -3.27 -0.02 -6.30
N LYS A 44 -2.24 -0.06 -7.11
CA LYS A 44 -1.73 -1.29 -7.71
C LYS A 44 -0.25 -1.37 -7.42
N PHE A 45 0.18 -2.50 -6.92
CA PHE A 45 1.57 -2.79 -6.64
C PHE A 45 2.00 -3.99 -7.46
N THR A 46 3.12 -3.86 -8.17
CA THR A 46 3.82 -4.99 -8.75
C THR A 46 5.04 -5.25 -7.89
N LEU A 47 5.12 -6.43 -7.31
CA LEU A 47 6.20 -6.82 -6.44
C LEU A 47 7.30 -7.49 -7.26
N ASP A 48 8.51 -6.96 -7.18
CA ASP A 48 9.70 -7.59 -7.72
C ASP A 48 10.31 -8.51 -6.66
N ILE A 49 10.10 -9.79 -6.83
CA ILE A 49 10.66 -10.83 -5.97
C ILE A 49 11.84 -11.46 -6.70
N PRO A 50 12.97 -11.68 -6.03
CA PRO A 50 14.10 -12.36 -6.64
C PRO A 50 13.70 -13.67 -7.29
N ASN A 51 14.14 -13.92 -8.50
CA ASN A 51 13.74 -15.08 -9.29
C ASN A 51 14.24 -16.41 -8.71
N ARG A 52 15.15 -16.40 -7.72
CA ARG A 52 15.75 -17.61 -7.17
C ARG A 52 15.91 -17.52 -5.67
N PHE A 53 15.18 -18.36 -4.99
CA PHE A 53 15.34 -18.62 -3.56
C PHE A 53 15.76 -20.07 -3.35
N ARG A 54 16.51 -20.31 -2.28
CA ARG A 54 16.70 -21.66 -1.80
C ARG A 54 15.47 -22.09 -1.02
N TYR A 55 14.96 -23.27 -1.31
CA TYR A 55 13.74 -23.80 -0.68
C TYR A 55 13.80 -23.75 0.85
N ASN A 56 14.94 -24.08 1.44
CA ASN A 56 15.10 -24.06 2.90
C ASN A 56 15.02 -22.66 3.51
N GLU A 57 15.31 -21.61 2.74
CA GLU A 57 15.30 -20.21 3.20
C GLU A 57 13.94 -19.54 3.01
N ALA A 58 13.12 -20.07 2.13
CA ALA A 58 11.85 -19.49 1.74
C ALA A 58 10.64 -20.41 1.98
N ARG A 59 10.71 -21.29 2.98
CA ARG A 59 9.62 -22.23 3.28
C ARG A 59 8.35 -21.51 3.71
N ASP A 60 8.46 -20.44 4.50
CA ASP A 60 7.35 -19.62 4.95
C ASP A 60 6.69 -18.87 3.78
N LEU A 61 7.47 -18.46 2.76
CA LEU A 61 6.93 -17.92 1.52
C LEU A 61 6.09 -18.96 0.78
N MET A 62 6.55 -20.21 0.70
CA MET A 62 5.82 -21.28 0.05
C MET A 62 4.52 -21.60 0.77
N GLU A 63 4.55 -21.71 2.09
CA GLU A 63 3.38 -21.91 2.92
C GLU A 63 2.38 -20.75 2.78
N ALA A 64 2.88 -19.52 2.73
CA ALA A 64 2.05 -18.35 2.49
C ALA A 64 1.38 -18.38 1.11
N LEU A 65 2.08 -18.83 0.07
CA LEU A 65 1.54 -18.96 -1.28
C LEU A 65 0.46 -20.04 -1.37
N ASP A 66 0.69 -21.17 -0.72
CA ASP A 66 -0.24 -22.32 -0.76
C ASP A 66 -1.52 -22.05 0.05
N THR A 67 -1.43 -21.24 1.10
CA THR A 67 -2.55 -20.92 2.00
C THR A 67 -3.27 -19.62 1.64
N LEU A 68 -2.71 -18.79 0.76
CA LEU A 68 -3.30 -17.52 0.39
C LEU A 68 -4.63 -17.68 -0.34
N ASP A 69 -5.69 -17.14 0.24
CA ASP A 69 -6.97 -16.97 -0.43
C ASP A 69 -6.89 -15.77 -1.41
N ARG A 70 -7.08 -16.07 -2.70
CA ARG A 70 -7.00 -15.05 -3.78
C ARG A 70 -8.22 -14.13 -3.83
N ILE A 71 -9.27 -14.44 -3.11
CA ILE A 71 -10.55 -13.72 -3.13
C ILE A 71 -10.63 -12.76 -1.96
N THR A 72 -10.23 -13.19 -0.77
CA THR A 72 -10.30 -12.39 0.45
C THR A 72 -9.15 -11.39 0.50
N PRO A 73 -9.45 -10.08 0.56
CA PRO A 73 -8.40 -9.09 0.66
C PRO A 73 -7.74 -9.10 2.04
N GLU A 74 -6.42 -8.96 2.06
CA GLU A 74 -5.61 -8.87 3.27
C GLU A 74 -5.09 -7.46 3.50
N ILE A 75 -4.81 -7.14 4.75
CA ILE A 75 -4.21 -5.86 5.15
C ILE A 75 -2.69 -6.01 5.13
N ILE A 76 -2.03 -5.11 4.40
CA ILE A 76 -0.57 -5.01 4.33
C ILE A 76 -0.08 -3.65 4.81
N THR A 77 1.16 -3.61 5.30
CA THR A 77 1.87 -2.39 5.70
C THR A 77 3.34 -2.45 5.29
N PHE A 78 3.95 -1.28 5.12
CA PHE A 78 5.36 -1.17 4.73
C PHE A 78 6.28 -0.81 5.91
N SER A 79 5.75 -0.62 7.12
CA SER A 79 6.52 -0.16 8.28
C SER A 79 7.65 -1.10 8.70
N ASN A 80 7.44 -2.41 8.56
CA ASN A 80 8.38 -3.44 9.00
C ASN A 80 9.24 -4.02 7.86
N LEU A 81 9.29 -3.34 6.73
CA LEU A 81 10.06 -3.75 5.55
C LEU A 81 11.27 -2.84 5.36
N PRO A 82 12.46 -3.17 5.90
CA PRO A 82 13.62 -2.29 5.84
C PRO A 82 13.97 -1.83 4.43
N GLN A 83 13.81 -2.71 3.45
CA GLN A 83 14.10 -2.45 2.03
C GLN A 83 13.07 -1.55 1.34
N LEU A 84 11.83 -1.46 1.85
CA LEU A 84 10.72 -0.73 1.21
C LEU A 84 10.14 0.39 2.08
N SER A 85 10.41 0.42 3.38
CA SER A 85 9.81 1.36 4.33
C SER A 85 10.09 2.84 4.00
N TRP A 86 11.18 3.11 3.31
CA TRP A 86 11.56 4.47 2.89
C TRP A 86 10.64 5.04 1.81
N ILE A 87 9.96 4.21 1.01
CA ILE A 87 9.13 4.63 -0.13
C ILE A 87 7.96 5.49 0.34
N PHE A 88 7.35 5.10 1.47
CA PHE A 88 6.20 5.80 2.06
C PHE A 88 6.55 6.53 3.35
N ARG A 89 7.83 6.85 3.56
CA ARG A 89 8.24 7.58 4.75
C ARG A 89 7.56 8.94 4.79
N TYR A 90 6.95 9.26 5.93
CA TYR A 90 6.41 10.58 6.21
C TYR A 90 7.52 11.65 6.17
N ARG A 91 7.26 12.77 5.50
CA ARG A 91 8.24 13.84 5.25
C ARG A 91 7.87 15.17 5.91
N GLY A 92 6.69 15.27 6.49
CA GLY A 92 6.32 16.45 7.29
C GLY A 92 7.10 16.55 8.60
N ALA A 93 6.87 17.62 9.33
CA ALA A 93 7.63 17.98 10.53
C ALA A 93 6.96 17.54 11.86
N MET A 94 5.84 16.80 11.81
CA MET A 94 5.15 16.37 13.02
C MET A 94 5.81 15.14 13.65
N THR A 95 5.85 15.11 14.97
CA THR A 95 6.20 13.92 15.73
C THR A 95 5.04 12.93 15.79
N SER A 96 5.30 11.67 16.12
CA SER A 96 4.26 10.65 16.27
C SER A 96 3.17 11.03 17.29
N GLY A 97 3.56 11.67 18.40
CA GLY A 97 2.61 12.15 19.42
C GLY A 97 1.72 13.30 18.89
N GLN A 98 2.25 14.17 18.06
CA GLN A 98 1.48 15.23 17.42
C GLN A 98 0.50 14.66 16.39
N ILE A 99 0.93 13.69 15.59
CA ILE A 99 0.09 13.00 14.62
C ILE A 99 -1.08 12.28 15.30
N SER A 100 -0.83 11.58 16.39
CA SER A 100 -1.87 10.84 17.13
C SER A 100 -2.92 11.74 17.77
N ALA A 101 -2.62 13.01 17.99
CA ALA A 101 -3.55 13.99 18.52
C ALA A 101 -4.48 14.60 17.47
N ILE A 102 -4.11 14.57 16.18
CA ILE A 102 -4.91 15.12 15.10
C ILE A 102 -6.20 14.34 14.94
N THR A 103 -7.29 15.05 14.71
CA THR A 103 -8.60 14.47 14.44
C THR A 103 -9.12 14.90 13.08
N VAL A 104 -9.90 14.06 12.44
CA VAL A 104 -10.62 14.40 11.22
C VAL A 104 -11.87 15.15 11.59
N THR A 105 -12.06 16.36 11.04
CA THR A 105 -13.29 17.13 11.19
C THR A 105 -14.31 16.77 10.12
N SER A 106 -13.86 16.67 8.86
CA SER A 106 -14.69 16.23 7.75
C SER A 106 -13.83 15.74 6.58
N PHE A 107 -14.43 14.96 5.70
CA PHE A 107 -13.81 14.55 4.45
C PHE A 107 -14.89 14.51 3.35
N VAL A 108 -14.95 15.55 2.54
CA VAL A 108 -15.93 15.69 1.47
C VAL A 108 -15.21 15.85 0.15
N SER A 109 -15.57 15.06 -0.83
CA SER A 109 -14.86 14.95 -2.10
C SER A 109 -13.36 14.64 -1.87
N ASP A 110 -12.45 15.47 -2.33
CA ASP A 110 -11.00 15.38 -2.16
C ASP A 110 -10.46 16.31 -1.07
N GLN A 111 -11.33 16.93 -0.27
CA GLN A 111 -10.98 17.88 0.79
C GLN A 111 -11.08 17.22 2.16
N LEU A 112 -9.93 16.86 2.72
CA LEU A 112 -9.79 16.35 4.09
C LEU A 112 -9.51 17.49 5.04
N ILE A 113 -10.42 17.76 5.99
CA ILE A 113 -10.27 18.80 6.99
C ILE A 113 -9.85 18.17 8.31
N LEU A 114 -8.68 18.61 8.80
CA LEU A 114 -8.08 18.14 10.03
C LEU A 114 -8.19 19.21 11.12
N GLY A 115 -8.51 18.77 12.33
CA GLY A 115 -8.57 19.58 13.54
C GLY A 115 -7.62 19.09 14.60
N ASN A 116 -7.68 19.73 15.78
CA ASN A 116 -6.79 19.46 16.90
C ASN A 116 -5.30 19.47 16.47
N LEU A 117 -4.94 20.52 15.75
CA LEU A 117 -3.62 20.68 15.16
C LEU A 117 -2.55 20.92 16.25
N PRO A 118 -1.29 20.47 16.03
CA PRO A 118 -0.22 20.68 16.98
C PRO A 118 0.09 22.17 17.18
N SER A 119 0.52 22.53 18.39
CA SER A 119 0.95 23.87 18.75
C SER A 119 2.40 24.11 18.26
N VAL A 120 2.53 24.37 16.96
CA VAL A 120 3.80 24.67 16.28
C VAL A 120 3.66 25.93 15.44
N SER A 121 4.77 26.46 14.89
CA SER A 121 4.74 27.63 14.02
C SER A 121 3.75 27.46 12.86
N SER A 122 3.08 28.55 12.46
CA SER A 122 2.17 28.57 11.31
C SER A 122 2.85 28.21 10.00
N THR A 123 4.16 28.35 9.91
CA THR A 123 4.98 27.99 8.75
C THR A 123 5.47 26.55 8.76
N THR A 124 5.20 25.80 9.83
CA THR A 124 5.59 24.39 9.93
C THR A 124 4.83 23.55 8.90
N VAL A 125 5.57 22.74 8.14
CA VAL A 125 5.03 21.84 7.15
C VAL A 125 4.42 20.63 7.86
N LEU A 126 3.11 20.47 7.76
CA LEU A 126 2.40 19.29 8.29
C LEU A 126 2.45 18.13 7.32
N PHE A 127 2.27 18.36 6.04
CA PHE A 127 2.35 17.31 5.01
C PHE A 127 3.11 17.82 3.79
N GLU A 128 3.93 16.97 3.24
CA GLU A 128 4.56 17.16 1.93
C GLU A 128 3.72 16.48 0.83
N PRO A 129 3.86 16.91 -0.43
CA PRO A 129 3.21 16.23 -1.54
C PRO A 129 3.57 14.74 -1.57
N ASN A 130 2.57 13.89 -1.76
CA ASN A 130 2.62 12.42 -1.71
C ASN A 130 2.84 11.81 -0.31
N ASP A 131 2.80 12.56 0.78
CA ASP A 131 2.68 11.94 2.10
C ASP A 131 1.38 11.13 2.20
N LEU A 132 1.49 9.90 2.69
CA LEU A 132 0.33 9.03 2.91
C LEU A 132 -0.41 9.45 4.18
N ILE A 133 -1.73 9.48 4.09
CA ILE A 133 -2.64 9.76 5.20
C ILE A 133 -3.74 8.71 5.18
N GLN A 134 -3.93 8.03 6.29
CA GLN A 134 -5.04 7.09 6.52
C GLN A 134 -5.91 7.60 7.65
N ILE A 135 -7.23 7.44 7.53
CA ILE A 135 -8.21 7.91 8.51
C ILE A 135 -8.63 6.75 9.41
N GLY A 136 -8.62 6.98 10.71
CA GLY A 136 -9.08 6.03 11.71
C GLY A 136 -8.02 5.06 12.22
N ALA A 137 -8.45 4.17 13.11
CA ALA A 137 -7.60 3.12 13.63
C ALA A 137 -7.19 2.13 12.52
N SER A 138 -6.08 1.49 12.71
CA SER A 138 -5.35 0.71 11.72
C SER A 138 -6.15 -0.29 10.89
N SER A 139 -7.20 -0.90 11.44
CA SER A 139 -7.97 -1.94 10.74
C SER A 139 -9.33 -1.47 10.21
N VAL A 140 -9.78 -0.27 10.59
CA VAL A 140 -11.15 0.19 10.28
C VAL A 140 -11.25 0.73 8.87
N ASN A 141 -10.28 1.56 8.47
CA ASN A 141 -10.26 2.22 7.16
C ASN A 141 -8.88 2.06 6.50
N PRO A 142 -8.52 0.87 6.00
CA PRO A 142 -7.20 0.62 5.40
C PRO A 142 -7.12 1.16 3.96
N TYR A 143 -7.45 2.44 3.79
CA TYR A 143 -7.49 3.15 2.52
C TYR A 143 -6.68 4.44 2.60
N PRO A 144 -5.37 4.42 2.39
CA PRO A 144 -4.55 5.61 2.45
C PRO A 144 -4.77 6.52 1.24
N PHE A 145 -4.74 7.82 1.52
CA PHE A 145 -4.77 8.91 0.55
C PHE A 145 -3.38 9.56 0.50
N THR A 146 -3.07 10.27 -0.56
CA THR A 146 -1.86 11.11 -0.59
C THR A 146 -2.23 12.58 -0.61
N SER A 147 -1.49 13.41 0.11
CA SER A 147 -1.56 14.86 -0.07
C SER A 147 -1.09 15.24 -1.48
N THR A 148 -1.83 16.08 -2.18
CA THR A 148 -1.44 16.54 -3.52
C THR A 148 -0.54 17.76 -3.47
N THR A 149 -0.59 18.52 -2.38
CA THR A 149 0.16 19.76 -2.18
C THR A 149 0.86 19.75 -0.83
N GLN A 150 1.84 20.65 -0.68
CA GLN A 150 2.40 20.95 0.64
C GLN A 150 1.34 21.62 1.51
N VAL A 151 1.22 21.18 2.75
CA VAL A 151 0.25 21.69 3.71
C VAL A 151 0.98 22.27 4.91
N LEU A 152 0.82 23.57 5.12
CA LEU A 152 1.36 24.28 6.28
C LEU A 152 0.36 24.27 7.44
N ARG A 153 0.88 24.42 8.67
CA ARG A 153 0.07 24.52 9.90
C ARG A 153 -0.94 25.66 9.83
N GLY A 154 -0.55 26.78 9.21
CA GLY A 154 -1.37 27.99 9.22
C GLY A 154 -1.69 28.52 10.62
N SER A 155 -2.48 29.57 10.71
CA SER A 155 -2.92 30.19 11.97
C SER A 155 -4.30 29.71 12.44
N GLY A 156 -5.04 28.98 11.60
CA GLY A 156 -6.38 28.49 11.91
C GLY A 156 -6.43 27.33 12.90
N SER A 157 -7.63 26.99 13.37
CA SER A 157 -7.87 25.80 14.20
C SER A 157 -7.93 24.51 13.38
N THR A 158 -8.11 24.63 12.07
CA THR A 158 -8.19 23.50 11.13
C THR A 158 -7.28 23.75 9.95
N VAL A 159 -6.94 22.67 9.25
CA VAL A 159 -6.20 22.70 7.98
C VAL A 159 -6.89 21.80 6.97
N THR A 160 -6.88 22.20 5.71
CA THR A 160 -7.42 21.41 4.61
C THR A 160 -6.29 20.75 3.84
N VAL A 161 -6.41 19.45 3.65
CA VAL A 161 -5.50 18.63 2.82
C VAL A 161 -6.27 18.22 1.58
N THR A 162 -5.77 18.61 0.41
CA THR A 162 -6.30 18.11 -0.87
C THR A 162 -5.70 16.75 -1.16
N THR A 163 -6.57 15.75 -1.33
CA THR A 163 -6.15 14.35 -1.52
C THR A 163 -6.14 13.96 -3.01
N ASN A 164 -5.37 12.93 -3.34
CA ASN A 164 -5.22 12.42 -4.71
C ASN A 164 -6.46 11.73 -5.27
N ARG A 165 -7.42 11.44 -4.42
CA ARG A 165 -8.69 10.78 -4.78
C ARG A 165 -9.79 11.23 -3.81
N PRO A 166 -11.05 11.18 -4.23
CA PRO A 166 -12.15 11.53 -3.35
C PRO A 166 -12.31 10.53 -2.20
N ASN A 167 -13.09 10.92 -1.21
CA ASN A 167 -13.44 10.04 -0.09
C ASN A 167 -14.14 8.77 -0.61
N ILE A 168 -13.52 7.63 -0.35
CA ILE A 168 -14.05 6.28 -0.65
C ILE A 168 -14.48 5.54 0.61
N ILE A 169 -14.34 6.17 1.77
CA ILE A 169 -14.69 5.59 3.07
C ILE A 169 -16.17 5.76 3.29
N THR A 170 -16.87 4.66 3.53
CA THR A 170 -18.32 4.67 3.77
C THR A 170 -18.68 4.90 5.24
N ALA A 171 -17.73 4.65 6.16
CA ALA A 171 -17.91 4.87 7.59
C ALA A 171 -17.81 6.36 7.94
N ALA A 172 -18.38 6.75 9.08
CA ALA A 172 -18.23 8.10 9.61
C ALA A 172 -16.74 8.41 9.85
N VAL A 173 -16.27 9.51 9.28
CA VAL A 173 -14.84 9.90 9.38
C VAL A 173 -14.60 10.95 10.46
N ALA A 174 -15.60 11.71 10.83
CA ALA A 174 -15.48 12.76 11.85
C ALA A 174 -15.04 12.17 13.21
N THR A 175 -14.16 12.89 13.91
CA THR A 175 -13.55 12.52 15.19
C THR A 175 -12.53 11.37 15.16
N ASN A 176 -12.34 10.71 14.03
CA ASN A 176 -11.27 9.71 13.89
C ASN A 176 -9.89 10.38 13.87
N GLY A 177 -8.90 9.69 14.40
CA GLY A 177 -7.50 10.07 14.27
C GLY A 177 -6.96 9.80 12.87
N ILE A 178 -5.68 10.11 12.67
CA ILE A 178 -4.98 9.82 11.42
C ILE A 178 -3.73 8.95 11.68
N ILE A 179 -3.34 8.21 10.65
CA ILE A 179 -2.08 7.50 10.56
C ILE A 179 -1.37 8.06 9.33
N VAL A 180 -0.05 8.23 9.38
CA VAL A 180 0.70 8.82 8.27
C VAL A 180 1.91 7.97 7.88
N GLY A 181 2.31 8.08 6.63
CA GLY A 181 3.54 7.49 6.12
C GLY A 181 3.48 5.96 5.98
N ASN A 182 4.61 5.30 6.22
CA ASN A 182 4.77 3.86 6.00
C ASN A 182 3.98 2.96 6.97
N THR A 183 3.41 3.53 8.04
CA THR A 183 2.50 2.84 8.96
C THR A 183 1.06 2.76 8.44
N CYS A 184 0.74 3.49 7.37
CA CYS A 184 -0.54 3.34 6.68
C CYS A 184 -0.72 1.91 6.17
N GLN A 185 -1.97 1.47 6.16
CA GLN A 185 -2.35 0.12 5.78
C GLN A 185 -3.12 0.13 4.48
N PHE A 186 -2.91 -0.89 3.67
CA PHE A 186 -3.60 -1.10 2.41
C PHE A 186 -4.37 -2.42 2.47
N LYS A 187 -5.63 -2.39 2.04
CA LYS A 187 -6.44 -3.59 1.86
C LYS A 187 -6.23 -4.09 0.44
N MET A 188 -5.47 -5.17 0.28
CA MET A 188 -4.99 -5.64 -1.01
C MET A 188 -5.39 -7.10 -1.24
N PHE A 189 -5.48 -7.47 -2.52
CA PHE A 189 -5.63 -8.86 -2.94
C PHE A 189 -4.76 -9.14 -4.16
N CYS A 190 -4.41 -10.39 -4.39
CA CYS A 190 -3.61 -10.85 -5.51
C CYS A 190 -4.40 -11.88 -6.34
N PRO A 191 -5.20 -11.46 -7.33
CA PRO A 191 -6.07 -12.35 -8.08
C PRO A 191 -5.29 -13.34 -8.96
N ASN A 192 -4.16 -12.90 -9.49
CA ASN A 192 -3.30 -13.68 -10.38
C ASN A 192 -1.97 -13.93 -9.68
N MET A 193 -1.91 -15.01 -8.90
CA MET A 193 -0.66 -15.44 -8.30
C MET A 193 0.22 -16.14 -9.33
N PRO A 194 1.51 -15.77 -9.41
CA PRO A 194 2.44 -16.49 -10.27
C PRO A 194 2.62 -17.92 -9.76
N THR A 195 2.79 -18.83 -10.69
CA THR A 195 3.21 -20.20 -10.38
C THR A 195 4.70 -20.22 -10.08
N TYR A 196 5.13 -21.25 -9.37
CA TYR A 196 6.54 -21.45 -9.10
C TYR A 196 7.01 -22.82 -9.59
N LYS A 197 8.29 -22.91 -9.90
CA LYS A 197 8.95 -24.14 -10.31
C LYS A 197 10.06 -24.46 -9.30
N LEU A 198 10.12 -25.70 -8.87
CA LEU A 198 11.23 -26.21 -8.08
C LEU A 198 12.23 -26.88 -9.00
N THR A 199 13.47 -26.40 -8.95
CA THR A 199 14.59 -27.00 -9.70
C THR A 199 15.65 -27.49 -8.72
N PRO A 200 16.31 -28.63 -8.99
CA PRO A 200 17.44 -29.06 -8.17
C PRO A 200 18.51 -27.98 -8.11
N GLY A 201 18.83 -27.48 -6.92
CA GLY A 201 19.68 -26.30 -6.69
C GLY A 201 21.11 -26.65 -6.24
N GLY A 202 21.67 -27.74 -6.71
CA GLY A 202 22.99 -28.19 -6.31
C GLY A 202 23.01 -28.96 -4.99
N TYR A 203 24.07 -29.69 -4.77
CA TYR A 203 24.30 -30.50 -3.59
C TYR A 203 25.42 -29.86 -2.77
N GLN A 204 25.17 -29.62 -1.50
CA GLN A 204 26.18 -29.21 -0.56
C GLN A 204 26.54 -30.42 0.31
N LEU A 205 27.78 -30.82 0.28
CA LEU A 205 28.30 -31.85 1.20
C LEU A 205 28.54 -31.18 2.55
N SER A 206 27.78 -31.56 3.55
CA SER A 206 28.03 -31.18 4.94
C SER A 206 28.17 -32.46 5.73
N ASN A 207 29.30 -32.64 6.42
CA ASN A 207 29.59 -33.82 7.24
C ASN A 207 29.41 -35.18 6.51
N ASN A 208 29.88 -35.27 5.27
CA ASN A 208 29.71 -36.46 4.41
C ASN A 208 28.24 -36.83 4.04
N ALA A 209 27.29 -35.97 4.33
CA ALA A 209 25.91 -36.13 3.89
C ALA A 209 25.63 -35.21 2.69
N VAL A 210 24.99 -35.75 1.66
CA VAL A 210 24.47 -34.95 0.53
C VAL A 210 23.20 -34.27 0.96
N VAL A 211 23.24 -32.96 1.16
CA VAL A 211 22.05 -32.16 1.42
C VAL A 211 21.56 -31.62 0.09
N GLY A 212 20.51 -32.23 -0.45
CA GLY A 212 19.80 -31.69 -1.62
C GLY A 212 19.10 -30.38 -1.26
N ASN A 213 19.25 -29.36 -2.11
CA ASN A 213 18.50 -28.11 -2.02
C ASN A 213 17.77 -27.86 -3.34
N ALA A 214 16.62 -27.24 -3.29
CA ALA A 214 15.87 -26.82 -4.46
C ALA A 214 15.91 -25.31 -4.60
N LEU A 215 15.92 -24.83 -5.83
CA LEU A 215 15.71 -23.43 -6.15
C LEU A 215 14.25 -23.22 -6.54
N ILE A 216 13.66 -22.15 -6.03
CA ILE A 216 12.31 -21.71 -6.35
C ILE A 216 12.44 -20.62 -7.41
N GLU A 217 11.76 -20.80 -8.54
CA GLU A 217 11.68 -19.82 -9.62
C GLU A 217 10.21 -19.47 -9.87
N PHE A 218 9.89 -18.17 -9.86
CA PHE A 218 8.53 -17.70 -10.16
C PHE A 218 8.36 -17.44 -11.66
N SER A 219 7.15 -17.69 -12.16
CA SER A 219 6.82 -17.49 -13.58
C SER A 219 6.57 -16.02 -13.95
N ASP A 220 6.20 -15.18 -13.01
CA ASP A 220 5.86 -13.76 -13.20
C ASP A 220 5.99 -13.01 -11.86
N SER A 221 5.79 -11.70 -11.88
CA SER A 221 5.73 -10.83 -10.70
C SER A 221 4.35 -10.91 -10.03
N PHE A 222 4.32 -10.63 -8.72
CA PHE A 222 3.08 -10.56 -7.95
C PHE A 222 2.41 -9.20 -8.17
N LYS A 223 1.16 -9.22 -8.65
CA LYS A 223 0.38 -8.01 -8.89
C LYS A 223 -0.71 -7.88 -7.85
N LEU A 224 -0.57 -6.91 -6.95
CA LEU A 224 -1.53 -6.60 -5.89
C LEU A 224 -2.45 -5.47 -6.34
N PHE A 225 -3.73 -5.63 -6.03
CA PHE A 225 -4.75 -4.62 -6.29
C PHE A 225 -5.43 -4.22 -4.99
N GLU A 226 -5.65 -2.91 -4.83
CA GLU A 226 -6.42 -2.42 -3.70
C GLU A 226 -7.89 -2.85 -3.83
N PHE A 227 -8.42 -3.42 -2.77
CA PHE A 227 -9.83 -3.75 -2.67
C PHE A 227 -10.61 -2.53 -2.21
N VAL A 228 -11.31 -1.90 -3.12
CA VAL A 228 -12.19 -0.75 -2.85
C VAL A 228 -13.64 -1.21 -2.95
N GLY A 229 -14.18 -1.73 -1.87
CA GLY A 229 -15.55 -2.21 -1.80
C GLY A 229 -15.92 -2.64 -0.39
N THR A 230 -17.21 -2.85 -0.16
CA THR A 230 -17.70 -3.63 0.99
C THR A 230 -17.47 -5.11 0.68
N ALA A 231 -16.75 -5.79 1.55
CA ALA A 231 -16.66 -7.25 1.51
C ALA A 231 -18.01 -7.84 1.94
#